data_777c55a4098a6f5ef94130604096c7b2
#
_entry.id   777c55a4098a6f5ef94130604096c7b2
#
_cell.length_a   1.000
_cell.length_b   1.000
_cell.length_c   1.000
_cell.angle_alpha   90.00
_cell.angle_beta   90.00
_cell.angle_gamma   90.00
#
_symmetry.space_group_name_H-M   'P 1'
#
loop_
_entity.id
_entity.type
_entity.pdbx_description
1 polymer ?
#
loop_
_entity_poly.entity_id
_entity_poly.type
_entity_poly.pdbx_seq_one_letter_code
_entity_poly.pdbx_strand_id
1 'polypeptide(L)'
;MWKKGLAVMLAAGLAAMSLSGCGDAAANGGKEKVRLMVWSPSEDQSKDSGEWLQTNCEAFAEEHPQWDITFVYGVADEASAAGQVAQDPEASADVFMFANDTLTTLTDADGLTKFGGKYREEIESENSQQVLDSLTMDGELYGVPFTTNTWFMYYDKSVFSEEDVKSLDTMLEKGVVSFPFANSWYLPAFYIGNGCTLFGDGTDESKGVDFGGQKAVDVTNYLIDLKANPNF
;
A
#
# COMPACT_ATOMS: atom_id res chain seq x y z
N MET A 1 16.11 -50.31 -4.20
CA MET A 1 17.21 -49.78 -3.36
C MET A 1 17.98 -48.60 -4.01
N TRP A 2 17.73 -48.23 -5.24
CA TRP A 2 18.49 -47.13 -5.93
C TRP A 2 17.91 -45.73 -5.76
N LYS A 3 16.64 -45.61 -5.41
CA LYS A 3 15.98 -44.29 -5.24
C LYS A 3 16.30 -43.58 -3.94
N LYS A 4 16.81 -44.28 -2.91
CA LYS A 4 17.19 -43.64 -1.62
C LYS A 4 18.63 -43.10 -1.60
N GLY A 5 19.49 -43.58 -2.46
CA GLY A 5 20.87 -43.09 -2.58
C GLY A 5 20.99 -41.75 -3.32
N LEU A 6 20.08 -41.47 -4.27
CA LEU A 6 20.13 -40.24 -5.05
C LEU A 6 19.64 -39.02 -4.26
N ALA A 7 18.64 -39.23 -3.38
CA ALA A 7 18.10 -38.18 -2.54
C ALA A 7 19.11 -37.68 -1.45
N VAL A 8 19.94 -38.60 -0.95
CA VAL A 8 20.96 -38.28 0.05
C VAL A 8 22.14 -37.50 -0.59
N MET A 9 22.48 -37.80 -1.84
CA MET A 9 23.55 -37.06 -2.54
C MET A 9 23.11 -35.64 -2.96
N LEU A 10 21.84 -35.42 -3.30
CA LEU A 10 21.33 -34.08 -3.56
C LEU A 10 21.26 -33.20 -2.30
N ALA A 11 20.87 -33.81 -1.16
CA ALA A 11 20.83 -33.08 0.11
C ALA A 11 22.25 -32.72 0.63
N ALA A 12 23.25 -33.60 0.39
CA ALA A 12 24.64 -33.32 0.74
C ALA A 12 25.28 -32.26 -0.18
N GLY A 13 24.84 -32.19 -1.45
CA GLY A 13 25.32 -31.18 -2.40
C GLY A 13 24.81 -29.77 -2.09
N LEU A 14 23.55 -29.67 -1.69
CA LEU A 14 22.95 -28.37 -1.28
C LEU A 14 23.50 -27.87 0.07
N ALA A 15 23.79 -28.77 1.02
CA ALA A 15 24.42 -28.39 2.29
C ALA A 15 25.89 -27.95 2.14
N ALA A 16 26.60 -28.44 1.13
CA ALA A 16 27.97 -28.04 0.85
C ALA A 16 28.07 -26.66 0.10
N MET A 17 27.03 -26.28 -0.65
CA MET A 17 26.99 -24.96 -1.28
C MET A 17 26.59 -23.84 -0.29
N SER A 18 25.83 -24.14 0.74
CA SER A 18 25.47 -23.16 1.77
C SER A 18 26.55 -22.87 2.80
N LEU A 19 27.60 -23.73 2.90
CA LEU A 19 28.74 -23.53 3.79
C LEU A 19 29.92 -22.81 3.14
N SER A 20 29.96 -22.67 1.80
CA SER A 20 31.02 -21.95 1.11
C SER A 20 30.75 -20.46 0.91
N GLY A 21 29.53 -19.97 1.25
CA GLY A 21 29.16 -18.56 1.14
C GLY A 21 29.47 -17.72 2.38
N CYS A 22 29.71 -18.33 3.54
CA CYS A 22 29.99 -17.59 4.80
C CYS A 22 31.47 -17.48 5.16
N GLY A 23 32.38 -17.98 4.33
CA GLY A 23 33.81 -18.06 4.65
C GLY A 23 34.70 -16.94 4.10
N ASP A 24 34.30 -16.27 3.03
CA ASP A 24 35.21 -15.36 2.33
C ASP A 24 34.99 -13.86 2.60
N ALA A 25 33.82 -13.45 3.05
CA ALA A 25 33.53 -12.02 3.32
C ALA A 25 34.24 -11.54 4.61
N ALA A 26 34.35 -12.41 5.63
CA ALA A 26 35.00 -12.06 6.91
C ALA A 26 36.54 -12.07 6.85
N ALA A 27 37.14 -12.74 5.85
CA ALA A 27 38.61 -12.86 5.74
C ALA A 27 39.27 -11.72 4.94
N ASN A 28 38.52 -10.94 4.13
CA ASN A 28 39.10 -9.93 3.25
C ASN A 28 38.72 -8.48 3.57
N GLY A 29 37.93 -8.19 4.63
CA GLY A 29 37.55 -6.82 4.96
C GLY A 29 36.68 -6.14 3.91
N GLY A 30 36.09 -6.89 2.98
CA GLY A 30 35.17 -6.37 1.98
C GLY A 30 33.75 -6.23 2.54
N LYS A 31 33.02 -5.22 2.06
CA LYS A 31 31.60 -5.05 2.36
C LYS A 31 30.78 -6.21 1.78
N GLU A 32 29.73 -6.61 2.49
CA GLU A 32 28.75 -7.55 1.96
C GLU A 32 27.98 -6.91 0.78
N LYS A 33 27.91 -7.60 -0.34
CA LYS A 33 27.18 -7.11 -1.52
C LYS A 33 25.70 -7.44 -1.36
N VAL A 34 24.86 -6.40 -1.40
CA VAL A 34 23.41 -6.50 -1.31
C VAL A 34 22.80 -5.89 -2.55
N ARG A 35 21.83 -6.57 -3.16
CA ARG A 35 21.01 -6.02 -4.22
C ARG A 35 19.57 -5.89 -3.70
N LEU A 36 19.00 -4.70 -3.78
CA LEU A 36 17.64 -4.42 -3.38
C LEU A 36 16.86 -3.86 -4.56
N MET A 37 15.76 -4.52 -4.92
CA MET A 37 14.77 -3.97 -5.84
C MET A 37 13.72 -3.21 -5.05
N VAL A 38 13.51 -1.94 -5.39
CA VAL A 38 12.59 -1.06 -4.68
C VAL A 38 11.60 -0.45 -5.66
N TRP A 39 10.29 -0.59 -5.40
CA TRP A 39 9.25 0.00 -6.23
C TRP A 39 8.54 1.12 -5.48
N SER A 40 8.26 2.20 -6.20
CA SER A 40 7.40 3.29 -5.76
C SER A 40 6.65 3.90 -6.95
N PRO A 41 5.65 4.76 -6.72
CA PRO A 41 5.06 5.57 -7.77
C PRO A 41 6.10 6.37 -8.57
N SER A 42 5.79 6.69 -9.82
CA SER A 42 6.70 7.40 -10.73
C SER A 42 7.06 8.80 -10.24
N GLU A 43 6.12 9.46 -9.56
CA GLU A 43 6.30 10.79 -8.99
C GLU A 43 7.39 10.83 -7.91
N ASP A 44 7.53 9.78 -7.10
CA ASP A 44 8.55 9.68 -6.05
C ASP A 44 9.97 9.55 -6.63
N GLN A 45 10.07 9.14 -7.89
CA GLN A 45 11.31 8.92 -8.59
C GLN A 45 11.65 10.06 -9.55
N SER A 46 10.75 11.05 -9.73
CA SER A 46 10.91 12.11 -10.68
C SER A 46 11.82 13.22 -10.16
N LYS A 47 12.57 13.86 -11.06
CA LYS A 47 13.40 15.03 -10.73
C LYS A 47 12.57 16.21 -10.25
N ASP A 48 11.36 16.36 -10.78
CA ASP A 48 10.47 17.45 -10.43
C ASP A 48 9.97 17.32 -8.97
N SER A 49 9.93 16.10 -8.43
CA SER A 49 9.59 15.78 -7.04
C SER A 49 10.83 15.55 -6.14
N GLY A 50 12.03 15.89 -6.64
CA GLY A 50 13.28 15.83 -5.88
C GLY A 50 13.89 14.42 -5.75
N GLU A 51 13.49 13.46 -6.59
CA GLU A 51 14.02 12.08 -6.59
C GLU A 51 13.95 11.46 -5.17
N TRP A 52 12.78 11.58 -4.54
CA TRP A 52 12.58 11.21 -3.13
C TRP A 52 13.04 9.78 -2.83
N LEU A 53 12.68 8.81 -3.69
CA LEU A 53 13.04 7.41 -3.47
C LEU A 53 14.56 7.21 -3.50
N GLN A 54 15.22 7.73 -4.52
CA GLN A 54 16.67 7.60 -4.70
C GLN A 54 17.42 8.25 -3.52
N THR A 55 16.98 9.44 -3.13
CA THR A 55 17.58 10.17 -2.00
C THR A 55 17.48 9.38 -0.69
N ASN A 56 16.33 8.75 -0.40
CA ASN A 56 16.17 7.93 0.80
C ASN A 56 16.96 6.62 0.73
N CYS A 57 17.03 5.98 -0.45
CA CYS A 57 17.85 4.79 -0.65
C CYS A 57 19.36 5.09 -0.46
N GLU A 58 19.83 6.23 -0.94
CA GLU A 58 21.22 6.67 -0.73
C GLU A 58 21.50 6.94 0.76
N ALA A 59 20.60 7.63 1.45
CA ALA A 59 20.71 7.87 2.88
C ALA A 59 20.74 6.54 3.67
N PHE A 60 19.88 5.59 3.33
CA PHE A 60 19.91 4.25 3.92
C PHE A 60 21.26 3.54 3.71
N ALA A 61 21.85 3.62 2.52
CA ALA A 61 23.15 3.02 2.26
C ALA A 61 24.28 3.68 3.06
N GLU A 62 24.20 5.01 3.29
CA GLU A 62 25.16 5.73 4.13
C GLU A 62 25.07 5.31 5.60
N GLU A 63 23.86 5.04 6.10
CA GLU A 63 23.63 4.55 7.47
C GLU A 63 24.06 3.09 7.66
N HIS A 64 24.21 2.34 6.56
CA HIS A 64 24.60 0.92 6.56
C HIS A 64 25.94 0.66 5.83
N PRO A 65 27.06 1.26 6.30
CA PRO A 65 28.36 1.19 5.61
C PRO A 65 28.98 -0.19 5.55
N GLN A 66 28.46 -1.18 6.30
CA GLN A 66 28.87 -2.58 6.25
C GLN A 66 28.43 -3.27 4.96
N TRP A 67 27.43 -2.73 4.26
CA TRP A 67 26.92 -3.25 3.01
C TRP A 67 27.41 -2.45 1.80
N ASP A 68 27.57 -3.12 0.67
CA ASP A 68 27.75 -2.54 -0.66
C ASP A 68 26.43 -2.72 -1.42
N ILE A 69 25.52 -1.75 -1.25
CA ILE A 69 24.15 -1.89 -1.72
C ILE A 69 24.02 -1.39 -3.17
N THR A 70 23.42 -2.23 -4.01
CA THR A 70 22.99 -1.86 -5.36
C THR A 70 21.45 -1.78 -5.37
N PHE A 71 20.89 -0.59 -5.54
CA PHE A 71 19.44 -0.43 -5.71
C PHE A 71 19.03 -0.63 -7.17
N VAL A 72 17.90 -1.28 -7.37
CA VAL A 72 17.22 -1.43 -8.66
C VAL A 72 15.81 -0.86 -8.50
N TYR A 73 15.56 0.24 -9.18
CA TYR A 73 14.29 0.93 -9.07
C TYR A 73 13.28 0.42 -10.09
N GLY A 74 12.05 0.23 -9.66
CA GLY A 74 10.91 -0.08 -10.51
C GLY A 74 9.75 0.87 -10.21
N VAL A 75 8.78 0.91 -11.11
CA VAL A 75 7.60 1.77 -10.96
C VAL A 75 6.38 0.88 -10.70
N ALA A 76 5.79 1.05 -9.54
CA ALA A 76 4.46 0.53 -9.21
C ALA A 76 3.83 1.48 -8.18
N ASP A 77 2.59 1.86 -8.40
CA ASP A 77 1.81 2.55 -7.40
C ASP A 77 1.24 1.57 -6.35
N GLU A 78 0.80 2.09 -5.23
CA GLU A 78 0.27 1.30 -4.11
C GLU A 78 -0.96 0.46 -4.48
N ALA A 79 -1.73 0.88 -5.47
CA ALA A 79 -2.92 0.16 -5.91
C ALA A 79 -2.58 -1.01 -6.85
N SER A 80 -1.54 -0.86 -7.68
CA SER A 80 -1.14 -1.86 -8.68
C SER A 80 -0.10 -2.86 -8.17
N ALA A 81 0.70 -2.48 -7.16
CA ALA A 81 1.78 -3.31 -6.64
C ALA A 81 1.31 -4.69 -6.18
N ALA A 82 0.20 -4.75 -5.43
CA ALA A 82 -0.33 -6.02 -4.91
C ALA A 82 -0.65 -7.03 -6.03
N GLY A 83 -1.27 -6.56 -7.12
CA GLY A 83 -1.58 -7.42 -8.27
C GLY A 83 -0.35 -7.93 -9.00
N GLN A 84 0.73 -7.15 -9.04
CA GLN A 84 2.00 -7.55 -9.65
C GLN A 84 2.73 -8.57 -8.75
N VAL A 85 2.83 -8.29 -7.45
CA VAL A 85 3.46 -9.17 -6.46
C VAL A 85 2.73 -10.50 -6.38
N ALA A 86 1.39 -10.52 -6.36
CA ALA A 86 0.61 -11.75 -6.29
C ALA A 86 0.77 -12.66 -7.52
N GLN A 87 1.19 -12.13 -8.66
CA GLN A 87 1.48 -12.94 -9.85
C GLN A 87 2.80 -13.69 -9.77
N ASP A 88 3.84 -13.06 -9.23
CA ASP A 88 5.17 -13.64 -9.09
C ASP A 88 5.92 -12.95 -7.93
N PRO A 89 5.71 -13.40 -6.68
CA PRO A 89 6.38 -12.80 -5.53
C PRO A 89 7.90 -12.87 -5.58
N GLU A 90 8.47 -13.96 -6.13
CA GLU A 90 9.92 -14.17 -6.21
C GLU A 90 10.62 -13.23 -7.21
N ALA A 91 9.90 -12.79 -8.25
CA ALA A 91 10.41 -11.85 -9.24
C ALA A 91 10.06 -10.38 -8.92
N SER A 92 9.31 -10.15 -7.88
CA SER A 92 8.86 -8.82 -7.46
C SER A 92 9.92 -8.05 -6.66
N ALA A 93 9.59 -6.81 -6.27
CA ALA A 93 10.50 -6.00 -5.47
C ALA A 93 10.68 -6.53 -4.05
N ASP A 94 11.88 -6.33 -3.51
CA ASP A 94 12.19 -6.60 -2.10
C ASP A 94 11.49 -5.61 -1.16
N VAL A 95 11.25 -4.38 -1.65
CA VAL A 95 10.53 -3.32 -0.92
C VAL A 95 9.58 -2.60 -1.88
N PHE A 96 8.33 -2.46 -1.47
CA PHE A 96 7.31 -1.77 -2.26
C PHE A 96 6.22 -1.15 -1.37
N MET A 97 5.51 -0.17 -1.91
CA MET A 97 4.34 0.41 -1.28
C MET A 97 3.09 -0.37 -1.67
N PHE A 98 2.16 -0.54 -0.73
CA PHE A 98 0.86 -1.15 -1.01
C PHE A 98 -0.26 -0.45 -0.23
N ALA A 99 -1.47 -0.50 -0.76
CA ALA A 99 -2.66 -0.06 -0.05
C ALA A 99 -3.13 -1.16 0.92
N ASN A 100 -3.49 -0.79 2.13
CA ASN A 100 -3.82 -1.75 3.20
C ASN A 100 -5.04 -2.65 2.89
N ASP A 101 -5.94 -2.23 2.02
CA ASP A 101 -7.06 -3.04 1.51
C ASP A 101 -6.62 -4.22 0.62
N THR A 102 -5.36 -4.23 0.21
CA THR A 102 -4.75 -5.34 -0.55
C THR A 102 -3.95 -6.33 0.32
N LEU A 103 -3.93 -6.13 1.64
CA LEU A 103 -3.16 -6.95 2.58
C LEU A 103 -3.47 -8.45 2.45
N THR A 104 -4.75 -8.81 2.39
CA THR A 104 -5.17 -10.21 2.20
C THR A 104 -4.64 -10.81 0.90
N THR A 105 -4.72 -10.07 -0.20
CA THR A 105 -4.20 -10.53 -1.50
C THR A 105 -2.70 -10.82 -1.45
N LEU A 106 -1.95 -9.96 -0.78
CA LEU A 106 -0.51 -10.10 -0.65
C LEU A 106 -0.10 -11.24 0.29
N THR A 107 -0.80 -11.40 1.40
CA THR A 107 -0.52 -12.50 2.35
C THR A 107 -0.91 -13.87 1.78
N ASP A 108 -2.03 -13.97 1.06
CA ASP A 108 -2.45 -15.19 0.38
C ASP A 108 -1.47 -15.64 -0.72
N ALA A 109 -0.73 -14.69 -1.29
CA ALA A 109 0.29 -14.96 -2.30
C ALA A 109 1.70 -15.18 -1.71
N ASP A 110 1.87 -15.18 -0.39
CA ASP A 110 3.18 -15.17 0.29
C ASP A 110 4.08 -14.00 -0.15
N GLY A 111 3.48 -12.89 -0.56
CA GLY A 111 4.16 -11.69 -1.08
C GLY A 111 4.69 -10.73 -0.02
N LEU A 112 4.44 -10.98 1.27
CA LEU A 112 4.89 -10.15 2.38
C LEU A 112 5.62 -10.97 3.45
N THR A 113 6.64 -10.36 4.02
CA THR A 113 7.31 -10.88 5.21
C THR A 113 6.77 -10.20 6.47
N LYS A 114 6.48 -10.98 7.50
CA LYS A 114 6.02 -10.46 8.78
C LYS A 114 7.14 -9.81 9.58
N PHE A 115 6.82 -8.71 10.24
CA PHE A 115 7.74 -8.05 11.17
C PHE A 115 7.73 -8.73 12.54
N GLY A 116 8.92 -8.89 13.13
CA GLY A 116 9.10 -9.50 14.44
C GLY A 116 10.22 -8.83 15.25
N GLY A 117 10.33 -9.22 16.54
CA GLY A 117 11.36 -8.73 17.45
C GLY A 117 11.40 -7.22 17.55
N LYS A 118 12.60 -6.66 17.58
CA LYS A 118 12.83 -5.21 17.76
C LYS A 118 12.18 -4.32 16.68
N TYR A 119 12.07 -4.80 15.45
CA TYR A 119 11.46 -4.01 14.36
C TYR A 119 9.96 -3.89 14.56
N ARG A 120 9.29 -4.96 14.99
CA ARG A 120 7.87 -4.90 15.35
C ARG A 120 7.65 -3.95 16.53
N GLU A 121 8.46 -4.06 17.59
CA GLU A 121 8.39 -3.19 18.77
C GLU A 121 8.54 -1.70 18.39
N GLU A 122 9.48 -1.40 17.49
CA GLU A 122 9.71 -0.04 16.98
C GLU A 122 8.49 0.48 16.22
N ILE A 123 7.97 -0.27 15.25
CA ILE A 123 6.78 0.09 14.47
C ILE A 123 5.56 0.31 15.40
N GLU A 124 5.34 -0.59 16.35
CA GLU A 124 4.24 -0.49 17.32
C GLU A 124 4.37 0.73 18.25
N SER A 125 5.59 1.13 18.60
CA SER A 125 5.83 2.27 19.48
C SER A 125 5.58 3.64 18.80
N GLU A 126 5.69 3.70 17.48
CA GLU A 126 5.59 4.94 16.71
C GLU A 126 4.21 5.16 16.07
N ASN A 127 3.34 4.15 16.08
CA ASN A 127 2.08 4.20 15.38
C ASN A 127 0.87 3.94 16.31
N SER A 128 -0.27 4.52 15.95
CA SER A 128 -1.52 4.26 16.69
C SER A 128 -2.04 2.85 16.43
N GLN A 129 -2.73 2.27 17.42
CA GLN A 129 -3.30 0.92 17.29
C GLN A 129 -4.22 0.79 16.06
N GLN A 130 -5.02 1.80 15.76
CA GLN A 130 -5.92 1.78 14.62
C GLN A 130 -5.17 1.62 13.28
N VAL A 131 -4.01 2.25 13.15
CA VAL A 131 -3.17 2.14 11.95
C VAL A 131 -2.50 0.76 11.90
N LEU A 132 -2.01 0.27 13.04
CA LEU A 132 -1.40 -1.06 13.15
C LEU A 132 -2.41 -2.18 12.84
N ASP A 133 -3.64 -2.05 13.29
CA ASP A 133 -4.72 -3.03 13.02
C ASP A 133 -4.97 -3.18 11.51
N SER A 134 -4.84 -2.10 10.75
CA SER A 134 -5.01 -2.14 9.28
C SER A 134 -3.89 -2.85 8.51
N LEU A 135 -2.78 -3.18 9.18
CA LEU A 135 -1.62 -3.88 8.63
C LEU A 135 -1.35 -5.21 9.35
N THR A 136 -2.26 -5.60 10.24
CA THR A 136 -2.15 -6.83 11.04
C THR A 136 -3.17 -7.86 10.56
N MET A 137 -2.70 -9.08 10.29
CA MET A 137 -3.53 -10.24 9.95
C MET A 137 -3.10 -11.43 10.79
N ASP A 138 -4.06 -12.13 11.40
CA ASP A 138 -3.83 -13.28 12.28
C ASP A 138 -2.83 -12.99 13.43
N GLY A 139 -2.81 -11.75 13.92
CA GLY A 139 -1.91 -11.29 14.97
C GLY A 139 -0.48 -10.99 14.51
N GLU A 140 -0.18 -11.08 13.23
CA GLU A 140 1.11 -10.77 12.63
C GLU A 140 1.09 -9.44 11.88
N LEU A 141 2.12 -8.63 12.04
CA LEU A 141 2.28 -7.32 11.38
C LEU A 141 3.07 -7.50 10.07
N TYR A 142 2.51 -6.99 8.97
CA TYR A 142 3.08 -7.19 7.62
C TYR A 142 3.52 -5.90 6.92
N GLY A 143 3.33 -4.75 7.51
CA GLY A 143 3.72 -3.49 6.90
C GLY A 143 4.19 -2.45 7.88
N VAL A 144 4.94 -1.47 7.36
CA VAL A 144 5.30 -0.25 8.07
C VAL A 144 4.36 0.86 7.59
N PRO A 145 3.59 1.52 8.49
CA PRO A 145 2.74 2.63 8.08
C PRO A 145 3.57 3.75 7.44
N PHE A 146 3.20 4.15 6.23
CA PHE A 146 3.87 5.24 5.52
C PHE A 146 3.05 6.52 5.58
N THR A 147 1.77 6.45 5.19
CA THR A 147 0.85 7.59 5.23
C THR A 147 -0.58 7.12 5.41
N THR A 148 -1.42 7.98 5.99
CA THR A 148 -2.86 7.79 5.98
C THR A 148 -3.41 8.41 4.70
N ASN A 149 -3.89 7.56 3.77
CA ASN A 149 -4.49 8.03 2.55
C ASN A 149 -5.93 8.50 2.81
N THR A 150 -6.24 9.72 2.38
CA THR A 150 -7.59 10.28 2.39
C THR A 150 -7.75 11.24 1.22
N TRP A 151 -8.98 11.39 0.74
CA TRP A 151 -9.28 12.44 -0.20
C TRP A 151 -9.80 13.68 0.52
N PHE A 152 -9.52 14.84 -0.06
CA PHE A 152 -9.93 16.14 0.45
C PHE A 152 -10.29 17.06 -0.72
N MET A 153 -10.96 18.16 -0.40
CA MET A 153 -11.41 19.12 -1.39
C MET A 153 -10.60 20.41 -1.28
N TYR A 154 -10.05 20.84 -2.40
CA TYR A 154 -9.58 22.23 -2.54
C TYR A 154 -10.76 23.13 -2.93
N TYR A 155 -10.82 24.31 -2.37
CA TYR A 155 -11.83 25.28 -2.75
C TYR A 155 -11.26 26.70 -2.83
N ASP A 156 -11.83 27.49 -3.74
CA ASP A 156 -11.49 28.89 -3.90
C ASP A 156 -12.20 29.75 -2.83
N LYS A 157 -11.42 30.30 -1.90
CA LYS A 157 -11.95 31.16 -0.81
C LYS A 157 -12.55 32.48 -1.30
N SER A 158 -12.33 32.87 -2.56
CA SER A 158 -13.01 34.04 -3.16
C SER A 158 -14.42 33.71 -3.64
N VAL A 159 -14.74 32.41 -3.82
CA VAL A 159 -16.06 31.92 -4.27
C VAL A 159 -16.84 31.32 -3.11
N PHE A 160 -16.19 30.51 -2.28
CA PHE A 160 -16.83 29.74 -1.21
C PHE A 160 -16.31 30.17 0.18
N SER A 161 -17.20 30.33 1.12
CA SER A 161 -16.87 30.44 2.53
C SER A 161 -16.67 29.06 3.17
N GLU A 162 -16.12 29.03 4.38
CA GLU A 162 -15.99 27.80 5.19
C GLU A 162 -17.33 27.13 5.54
N GLU A 163 -18.42 27.91 5.55
CA GLU A 163 -19.76 27.39 5.78
C GLU A 163 -20.34 26.76 4.51
N ASP A 164 -20.07 27.36 3.34
CA ASP A 164 -20.57 26.85 2.06
C ASP A 164 -20.04 25.47 1.72
N VAL A 165 -18.76 25.21 2.03
CA VAL A 165 -18.09 23.93 1.71
C VAL A 165 -18.56 22.75 2.57
N LYS A 166 -19.44 23.00 3.54
CA LYS A 166 -20.07 21.92 4.32
C LYS A 166 -21.26 21.26 3.62
N SER A 167 -21.72 21.84 2.51
CA SER A 167 -22.82 21.31 1.72
C SER A 167 -22.52 21.40 0.23
N LEU A 168 -22.51 20.26 -0.43
CA LEU A 168 -22.31 20.20 -1.88
C LEU A 168 -23.40 21.00 -2.63
N ASP A 169 -24.67 20.91 -2.21
CA ASP A 169 -25.76 21.64 -2.82
C ASP A 169 -25.56 23.16 -2.72
N THR A 170 -25.12 23.65 -1.57
CA THR A 170 -24.80 25.08 -1.38
C THR A 170 -23.63 25.51 -2.26
N MET A 171 -22.63 24.66 -2.43
CA MET A 171 -21.50 24.96 -3.33
C MET A 171 -21.97 25.05 -4.79
N LEU A 172 -22.83 24.14 -5.24
CA LEU A 172 -23.37 24.11 -6.60
C LEU A 172 -24.27 25.33 -6.93
N GLU A 173 -24.86 25.97 -5.92
CA GLU A 173 -25.58 27.24 -6.09
C GLU A 173 -24.64 28.44 -6.33
N LYS A 174 -23.39 28.35 -5.89
CA LYS A 174 -22.42 29.47 -5.88
C LYS A 174 -21.31 29.37 -6.90
N GLY A 175 -20.94 28.17 -7.28
CA GLY A 175 -19.83 27.95 -8.19
C GLY A 175 -19.75 26.52 -8.72
N VAL A 176 -18.74 26.27 -9.53
CA VAL A 176 -18.50 24.95 -10.13
C VAL A 176 -17.78 24.06 -9.14
N VAL A 177 -18.26 22.82 -9.01
CA VAL A 177 -17.64 21.75 -8.23
C VAL A 177 -17.34 20.57 -9.14
N SER A 178 -16.19 19.94 -8.99
CA SER A 178 -15.86 18.72 -9.72
C SER A 178 -15.06 17.73 -8.89
N PHE A 179 -15.29 16.46 -9.14
CA PHE A 179 -14.47 15.36 -8.65
C PHE A 179 -14.57 14.19 -9.63
N PRO A 180 -13.70 13.16 -9.56
CA PRO A 180 -13.76 12.00 -10.45
C PRO A 180 -15.03 11.16 -10.21
N PHE A 181 -16.15 11.59 -10.81
CA PHE A 181 -17.49 11.06 -10.56
C PHE A 181 -17.63 9.56 -10.86
N ALA A 182 -16.91 9.05 -11.85
CA ALA A 182 -16.97 7.62 -12.22
C ALA A 182 -16.03 6.73 -11.39
N ASN A 183 -15.34 7.30 -10.41
CA ASN A 183 -14.39 6.55 -9.59
C ASN A 183 -15.07 6.01 -8.34
N SER A 184 -14.99 4.70 -8.14
CA SER A 184 -15.56 3.99 -7.00
C SER A 184 -14.98 4.40 -5.63
N TRP A 185 -13.86 5.09 -5.60
CA TRP A 185 -13.26 5.63 -4.38
C TRP A 185 -14.08 6.78 -3.78
N TYR A 186 -14.78 7.57 -4.59
CA TYR A 186 -15.54 8.73 -4.12
C TYR A 186 -17.03 8.44 -3.91
N LEU A 187 -17.63 7.65 -4.78
CA LEU A 187 -19.09 7.41 -4.78
C LEU A 187 -19.64 6.77 -3.50
N PRO A 188 -18.94 5.82 -2.84
CA PRO A 188 -19.44 5.19 -1.61
C PRO A 188 -19.80 6.19 -0.51
N ALA A 189 -19.10 7.34 -0.45
CA ALA A 189 -19.37 8.38 0.55
C ALA A 189 -20.82 8.87 0.54
N PHE A 190 -21.45 8.98 -0.64
CA PHE A 190 -22.84 9.38 -0.77
C PHE A 190 -23.80 8.31 -0.21
N TYR A 191 -23.54 7.04 -0.52
CA TYR A 191 -24.34 5.92 -0.03
C TYR A 191 -24.22 5.74 1.48
N ILE A 192 -22.99 5.77 2.00
CA ILE A 192 -22.72 5.66 3.43
C ILE A 192 -23.34 6.85 4.18
N GLY A 193 -23.19 8.07 3.63
CA GLY A 193 -23.80 9.28 4.19
C GLY A 193 -25.32 9.23 4.28
N ASN A 194 -25.99 8.44 3.42
CA ASN A 194 -27.44 8.20 3.45
C ASN A 194 -27.83 6.89 4.17
N GLY A 195 -26.94 6.33 4.99
CA GLY A 195 -27.21 5.17 5.85
C GLY A 195 -27.09 3.81 5.16
N CYS A 196 -26.46 3.73 4.00
CA CYS A 196 -25.96 2.45 3.46
C CYS A 196 -24.73 2.02 4.22
N THR A 197 -24.38 0.73 4.15
CA THR A 197 -23.22 0.20 4.88
C THR A 197 -22.25 -0.51 3.95
N LEU A 198 -20.97 -0.39 4.26
CA LEU A 198 -19.88 -1.12 3.65
C LEU A 198 -19.22 -1.92 4.76
N PHE A 199 -19.22 -3.27 4.64
CA PHE A 199 -18.66 -4.16 5.65
C PHE A 199 -19.23 -3.93 7.07
N GLY A 200 -20.55 -3.70 7.16
CA GLY A 200 -21.22 -3.34 8.40
C GLY A 200 -20.85 -1.94 8.87
N ASP A 201 -20.07 -1.86 9.93
CA ASP A 201 -19.49 -0.61 10.45
C ASP A 201 -18.13 -0.25 9.83
N GLY A 202 -17.72 -0.96 8.78
CA GLY A 202 -16.44 -0.81 8.11
C GLY A 202 -15.35 -1.79 8.56
N THR A 203 -15.69 -2.72 9.47
CA THR A 203 -14.70 -3.61 10.10
C THR A 203 -14.94 -5.11 9.85
N ASP A 204 -16.07 -5.49 9.24
CA ASP A 204 -16.48 -6.88 9.07
C ASP A 204 -16.81 -7.19 7.60
N GLU A 205 -15.81 -7.62 6.85
CA GLU A 205 -15.93 -7.97 5.43
C GLU A 205 -17.00 -9.04 5.16
N SER A 206 -17.30 -9.92 6.14
CA SER A 206 -18.33 -10.94 5.99
C SER A 206 -19.74 -10.37 5.79
N LYS A 207 -19.96 -9.11 6.19
CA LYS A 207 -21.23 -8.39 5.99
C LYS A 207 -21.38 -7.80 4.59
N GLY A 208 -20.33 -7.76 3.81
CA GLY A 208 -20.35 -7.28 2.43
C GLY A 208 -20.85 -5.83 2.28
N VAL A 209 -21.37 -5.54 1.09
CA VAL A 209 -21.87 -4.21 0.72
C VAL A 209 -23.40 -4.20 0.78
N ASP A 210 -23.98 -3.34 1.62
CA ASP A 210 -25.44 -3.07 1.66
C ASP A 210 -25.76 -1.69 1.07
N PHE A 211 -25.69 -1.59 -0.25
CA PHE A 211 -26.14 -0.43 -1.02
C PHE A 211 -27.52 -0.73 -1.64
N GLY A 212 -28.47 -1.11 -0.80
CA GLY A 212 -29.80 -1.55 -1.20
C GLY A 212 -30.95 -0.73 -0.61
N GLY A 213 -32.18 -1.05 -1.09
CA GLY A 213 -33.42 -0.42 -0.60
C GLY A 213 -33.60 1.03 -1.03
N GLN A 214 -34.58 1.71 -0.43
CA GLN A 214 -34.96 3.07 -0.81
C GLN A 214 -33.81 4.07 -0.62
N LYS A 215 -33.03 3.94 0.46
CA LYS A 215 -31.88 4.79 0.76
C LYS A 215 -30.84 4.83 -0.38
N ALA A 216 -30.60 3.68 -1.02
CA ALA A 216 -29.67 3.62 -2.15
C ALA A 216 -30.28 4.19 -3.44
N VAL A 217 -31.59 3.98 -3.65
CA VAL A 217 -32.32 4.59 -4.77
C VAL A 217 -32.31 6.11 -4.68
N ASP A 218 -32.52 6.67 -3.50
CA ASP A 218 -32.50 8.11 -3.26
C ASP A 218 -31.12 8.70 -3.59
N VAL A 219 -30.03 8.06 -3.16
CA VAL A 219 -28.66 8.46 -3.52
C VAL A 219 -28.44 8.37 -5.03
N THR A 220 -28.87 7.29 -5.66
CA THR A 220 -28.69 7.11 -7.10
C THR A 220 -29.40 8.22 -7.88
N ASN A 221 -30.62 8.57 -7.48
CA ASN A 221 -31.34 9.68 -8.09
C ASN A 221 -30.64 11.02 -7.88
N TYR A 222 -30.14 11.28 -6.66
CA TYR A 222 -29.35 12.46 -6.37
C TYR A 222 -28.10 12.55 -7.27
N LEU A 223 -27.37 11.45 -7.45
CA LEU A 223 -26.19 11.41 -8.32
C LEU A 223 -26.53 11.61 -9.80
N ILE A 224 -27.69 11.16 -10.25
CA ILE A 224 -28.19 11.43 -11.61
C ILE A 224 -28.46 12.94 -11.79
N ASP A 225 -29.15 13.55 -10.81
CA ASP A 225 -29.44 14.98 -10.81
C ASP A 225 -28.16 15.82 -10.70
N LEU A 226 -27.22 15.40 -9.86
CA LEU A 226 -25.91 16.01 -9.72
C LEU A 226 -25.16 16.04 -11.06
N LYS A 227 -25.12 14.91 -11.77
CA LYS A 227 -24.48 14.83 -13.10
C LYS A 227 -25.14 15.74 -14.14
N ALA A 228 -26.40 16.06 -13.98
CA ALA A 228 -27.15 16.96 -14.86
C ALA A 228 -27.01 18.44 -14.45
N ASN A 229 -26.41 18.73 -13.30
CA ASN A 229 -26.25 20.08 -12.79
C ASN A 229 -25.20 20.84 -13.64
N PRO A 230 -25.47 22.03 -14.15
CA PRO A 230 -24.52 22.80 -14.97
C PRO A 230 -23.28 23.27 -14.20
N ASN A 231 -23.32 23.25 -12.87
CA ASN A 231 -22.23 23.62 -12.00
C ASN A 231 -21.42 22.40 -11.47
N PHE A 232 -21.69 21.21 -12.05
CA PHE A 232 -20.96 19.98 -11.71
C PHE A 232 -20.17 19.45 -12.88
#